data_5b5e2fc5cdad541fc0ce5fe662fe6444
#
_entry.id   5b5e2fc5cdad541fc0ce5fe662fe6444
#
_cell.length_a   1.000
_cell.length_b   1.000
_cell.length_c   1.000
_cell.angle_alpha   90.00
_cell.angle_beta   90.00
_cell.angle_gamma   90.00
#
_symmetry.space_group_name_H-M   'P 1'
#
loop_
_entity.id
_entity.type
_entity.pdbx_description
1 polymer ?
#
loop_
_entity_poly.entity_id
_entity_poly.type
_entity_poly.pdbx_seq_one_letter_code
_entity_poly.pdbx_strand_id
1 'polypeptide(L)'
;YKPQVTGVATTDLDFYQTVPALLSGPNIFQPDYNYALLVDENAQIGSSANAKINFITEDTVDFTVSSSIDPTEVTVYTVDGGNNPTTYLLKKTRKAISSTINTITVSAGSTPQEFFTTTVNASNIVGILDIVDSDGNVWYEVPYLAEEMVYDSIRNTNPNDPNNYLNEGDAPYLLQLKQTQRRFATRVINSGSLEIQFGAGTSQDVEEEITPNADNVGLGLPFEKNKLTTAYSPTNFIFTPTYGIAPTGDLTVRYLTGGGVTANVNANTLTNIKQINKTFTNFSNTDPGGLYQQSFDSLVTNNPNAASGGRGGDSIEELRQNIISNFSTQYRTVTPDDYTVRALSMIPKYGKIAKVYTEKSKASANTGTNVDLYVLAFNNNGNLTTASSTLKQNLSTYLSQFRTIGDSVAIKDAFIVNIGVDFEIITLPNFNNNEVLRKCIIALQNYFNIRNWQVNEPIIYRDVFNLLDKIEGVQTIKNVFFTNKTITDGDYSQYAYDVEGATINQVLYPSIDPMVFEVKFLNSDIKGKIVNL
;
A
#
# COMPACT_ATOMS: atom_id res chain seq x y z
N TYR A 1 -9.74 -14.53 2.69
CA TYR A 1 -9.71 -13.08 2.53
C TYR A 1 -9.64 -12.40 3.90
N LYS A 2 -8.71 -11.48 4.08
CA LYS A 2 -8.56 -10.67 5.30
C LYS A 2 -9.19 -9.30 5.05
N PRO A 3 -10.28 -8.94 5.78
CA PRO A 3 -10.92 -7.64 5.63
C PRO A 3 -9.96 -6.49 5.96
N GLN A 4 -10.10 -5.39 5.24
CA GLN A 4 -9.32 -4.19 5.51
C GLN A 4 -10.11 -3.23 6.39
N VAL A 5 -9.59 -2.94 7.59
CA VAL A 5 -10.18 -1.98 8.53
C VAL A 5 -9.98 -0.55 8.05
N THR A 6 -8.80 -0.25 7.51
CA THR A 6 -8.44 1.06 6.96
C THR A 6 -7.37 0.89 5.89
N GLY A 7 -7.35 1.78 4.92
CA GLY A 7 -6.27 1.88 3.94
C GLY A 7 -5.31 2.99 4.32
N VAL A 8 -4.01 2.74 4.21
CA VAL A 8 -2.98 3.76 4.44
C VAL A 8 -2.74 4.58 3.18
N ALA A 9 -2.39 5.85 3.36
CA ALA A 9 -1.86 6.65 2.26
C ALA A 9 -0.37 6.36 2.08
N THR A 10 0.08 6.36 0.84
CA THR A 10 1.49 6.19 0.48
C THR A 10 2.02 7.41 -0.24
N THR A 11 3.28 7.72 -0.05
CA THR A 11 3.99 8.79 -0.76
C THR A 11 5.48 8.51 -0.78
N ASP A 12 6.18 9.14 -1.72
CA ASP A 12 7.64 9.19 -1.71
C ASP A 12 8.08 10.36 -0.83
N LEU A 13 9.05 10.12 0.05
CA LEU A 13 9.71 11.12 0.87
C LEU A 13 11.12 11.33 0.36
N ASP A 14 11.44 12.57 0.03
CA ASP A 14 12.78 12.99 -0.26
C ASP A 14 13.48 13.40 1.04
N PHE A 15 14.61 12.77 1.31
CA PHE A 15 15.49 13.10 2.41
C PHE A 15 16.68 13.86 1.85
N TYR A 16 17.06 14.95 2.51
CA TYR A 16 18.17 15.79 2.13
C TYR A 16 19.15 15.92 3.29
N GLN A 17 20.42 15.82 2.97
CA GLN A 17 21.52 16.00 3.93
C GLN A 17 22.62 16.82 3.28
N THR A 18 23.26 17.72 4.02
CA THR A 18 24.48 18.40 3.57
C THR A 18 25.72 17.71 4.13
N VAL A 19 26.72 17.50 3.27
CA VAL A 19 28.02 16.94 3.64
C VAL A 19 29.14 17.87 3.18
N PRO A 20 30.28 17.92 3.89
CA PRO A 20 31.41 18.72 3.46
C PRO A 20 32.03 18.19 2.16
N ALA A 21 32.74 19.06 1.46
CA ALA A 21 33.52 18.67 0.28
C ALA A 21 34.86 18.09 0.70
N LEU A 22 35.25 16.97 0.07
CA LEU A 22 36.57 16.34 0.20
C LEU A 22 37.37 16.64 -1.07
N LEU A 23 38.59 17.12 -0.92
CA LEU A 23 39.53 17.29 -2.00
C LEU A 23 40.18 15.94 -2.34
N SER A 24 39.83 15.35 -3.47
CA SER A 24 40.32 14.03 -3.89
C SER A 24 41.47 14.09 -4.91
N GLY A 25 41.82 15.31 -5.40
CA GLY A 25 42.90 15.53 -6.33
C GLY A 25 43.07 17.02 -6.67
N PRO A 26 44.02 17.42 -7.53
CA PRO A 26 44.21 18.82 -7.90
C PRO A 26 42.91 19.39 -8.50
N ASN A 27 42.24 20.28 -7.75
CA ASN A 27 40.96 20.91 -8.10
C ASN A 27 39.79 19.92 -8.34
N ILE A 28 39.86 18.69 -7.79
CA ILE A 28 38.79 17.73 -7.88
C ILE A 28 38.13 17.61 -6.50
N PHE A 29 36.89 18.08 -6.39
CA PHE A 29 36.09 18.04 -5.17
C PHE A 29 35.00 16.98 -5.33
N GLN A 30 34.76 16.24 -4.23
CA GLN A 30 33.68 15.24 -4.15
C GLN A 30 33.02 15.32 -2.75
N PRO A 31 31.80 14.80 -2.58
CA PRO A 31 31.20 14.69 -1.25
C PRO A 31 32.07 13.83 -0.32
N ASP A 32 32.23 14.25 0.92
CA ASP A 32 32.84 13.40 1.96
C ASP A 32 31.79 12.47 2.56
N TYR A 33 31.73 11.25 2.08
CA TYR A 33 30.76 10.23 2.52
C TYR A 33 31.03 9.73 3.95
N ASN A 34 32.13 10.10 4.61
CA ASN A 34 32.31 9.83 6.04
C ASN A 34 31.29 10.59 6.89
N TYR A 35 30.77 11.70 6.36
CA TYR A 35 29.70 12.49 6.98
C TYR A 35 28.31 12.14 6.44
N ALA A 36 28.17 11.10 5.63
CA ALA A 36 26.88 10.64 5.13
C ALA A 36 26.16 9.78 6.19
N LEU A 37 24.87 10.07 6.37
CA LEU A 37 24.03 9.42 7.38
C LEU A 37 23.45 8.10 6.86
N LEU A 38 23.34 7.18 7.78
CA LEU A 38 22.43 6.02 7.71
C LEU A 38 21.24 6.31 8.63
N VAL A 39 20.04 6.29 8.08
CA VAL A 39 18.78 6.41 8.82
C VAL A 39 18.11 5.05 8.83
N ASP A 40 17.75 4.57 10.00
CA ASP A 40 17.06 3.28 10.14
C ASP A 40 15.67 3.32 9.51
N GLU A 41 15.16 2.16 9.14
CA GLU A 41 13.77 1.96 8.74
C GLU A 41 12.80 2.41 9.85
N ASN A 42 11.54 2.60 9.49
CA ASN A 42 10.50 3.06 10.42
C ASN A 42 10.73 4.46 11.00
N ALA A 43 11.49 5.31 10.32
CA ALA A 43 11.62 6.73 10.67
C ALA A 43 10.25 7.41 10.61
N GLN A 44 9.86 8.10 11.69
CA GLN A 44 8.54 8.71 11.80
C GLN A 44 8.56 10.19 11.44
N ILE A 45 7.80 10.55 10.43
CA ILE A 45 7.66 11.91 9.90
C ILE A 45 6.22 12.38 10.08
N GLY A 46 6.04 13.55 10.71
CA GLY A 46 4.75 14.18 10.93
C GLY A 46 4.39 15.18 9.85
N SER A 47 3.09 15.32 9.61
CA SER A 47 2.58 16.36 8.73
C SER A 47 2.60 17.73 9.43
N SER A 48 3.06 18.77 8.73
CA SER A 48 2.99 20.16 9.18
C SER A 48 1.56 20.71 9.16
N ALA A 49 0.71 20.17 8.29
CA ALA A 49 -0.70 20.56 8.17
C ALA A 49 -1.60 19.93 9.24
N ASN A 50 -1.26 18.71 9.72
CA ASN A 50 -2.04 18.02 10.73
C ASN A 50 -1.12 17.17 11.63
N ALA A 51 -0.91 17.61 12.86
CA ALA A 51 -0.02 16.96 13.83
C ALA A 51 -0.41 15.51 14.21
N LYS A 52 -1.64 15.08 13.91
CA LYS A 52 -2.11 13.71 14.17
C LYS A 52 -1.72 12.72 13.07
N ILE A 53 -1.30 13.22 11.91
CA ILE A 53 -0.93 12.38 10.77
C ILE A 53 0.57 12.17 10.77
N ASN A 54 0.97 10.91 10.82
CA ASN A 54 2.35 10.49 10.74
C ASN A 54 2.54 9.53 9.59
N PHE A 55 3.74 9.56 9.03
CA PHE A 55 4.22 8.61 8.04
C PHE A 55 5.45 7.92 8.59
N ILE A 56 5.62 6.65 8.23
CA ILE A 56 6.82 5.87 8.55
C ILE A 56 7.48 5.43 7.25
N THR A 57 8.81 5.42 7.22
CA THR A 57 9.56 4.88 6.08
C THR A 57 9.53 3.37 6.11
N GLU A 58 9.41 2.73 4.94
CA GLU A 58 9.44 1.26 4.83
C GLU A 58 10.88 0.72 4.87
N ASP A 59 11.83 1.48 4.32
CA ASP A 59 13.24 1.06 4.18
C ASP A 59 14.20 2.08 4.80
N THR A 60 15.42 1.65 5.04
CA THR A 60 16.53 2.50 5.51
C THR A 60 16.91 3.57 4.48
N VAL A 61 17.28 4.77 4.94
CA VAL A 61 17.86 5.83 4.08
C VAL A 61 19.37 5.82 4.27
N ASP A 62 20.09 5.27 3.31
CA ASP A 62 21.56 5.20 3.35
C ASP A 62 22.15 6.13 2.28
N PHE A 63 22.69 7.27 2.70
CA PHE A 63 23.31 8.21 1.79
C PHE A 63 24.70 7.78 1.31
N THR A 64 25.29 6.75 1.90
CA THR A 64 26.59 6.21 1.48
C THR A 64 26.50 5.34 0.24
N VAL A 65 25.31 4.81 -0.04
CA VAL A 65 25.04 3.90 -1.17
C VAL A 65 24.36 4.67 -2.30
N SER A 66 24.86 4.52 -3.52
CA SER A 66 24.20 5.02 -4.74
C SER A 66 24.28 3.98 -5.83
N SER A 67 23.13 3.59 -6.38
CA SER A 67 23.04 2.62 -7.47
C SER A 67 22.00 3.05 -8.51
N SER A 68 21.91 2.32 -9.61
CA SER A 68 20.90 2.55 -10.65
C SER A 68 19.46 2.31 -10.14
N ILE A 69 19.30 1.44 -9.13
CA ILE A 69 18.01 1.09 -8.53
C ILE A 69 17.71 2.01 -7.33
N ASP A 70 18.72 2.40 -6.58
CA ASP A 70 18.63 3.24 -5.38
C ASP A 70 19.62 4.42 -5.47
N PRO A 71 19.36 5.42 -6.33
CA PRO A 71 20.28 6.52 -6.55
C PRO A 71 20.31 7.49 -5.36
N THR A 72 21.52 7.96 -5.03
CA THR A 72 21.73 9.15 -4.20
C THR A 72 22.10 10.29 -5.13
N GLU A 73 21.20 11.27 -5.27
CA GLU A 73 21.45 12.46 -6.09
C GLU A 73 22.41 13.40 -5.34
N VAL A 74 23.41 13.93 -6.06
CA VAL A 74 24.44 14.81 -5.50
C VAL A 74 24.43 16.14 -6.23
N THR A 75 24.29 17.24 -5.47
CA THR A 75 24.37 18.60 -6.02
C THR A 75 25.32 19.47 -5.19
N VAL A 76 26.02 20.42 -5.83
CA VAL A 76 26.83 21.40 -5.10
C VAL A 76 25.89 22.33 -4.36
N TYR A 77 26.07 22.47 -3.04
CA TYR A 77 25.21 23.32 -2.20
C TYR A 77 25.83 24.68 -1.92
N THR A 78 27.10 24.72 -1.52
CA THR A 78 27.83 25.98 -1.29
C THR A 78 29.20 25.95 -1.96
N VAL A 79 29.67 27.13 -2.36
CA VAL A 79 31.00 27.34 -2.96
C VAL A 79 31.76 28.42 -2.18
N ASP A 80 33.10 28.40 -2.25
CA ASP A 80 33.96 29.43 -1.73
C ASP A 80 34.11 30.64 -2.69
N GLY A 81 34.87 31.64 -2.31
CA GLY A 81 35.17 32.83 -3.14
C GLY A 81 35.95 32.50 -4.43
N GLY A 82 36.52 31.31 -4.55
CA GLY A 82 37.18 30.78 -5.73
C GLY A 82 36.30 29.90 -6.61
N ASN A 83 34.99 29.79 -6.31
CA ASN A 83 34.01 28.93 -6.94
C ASN A 83 34.29 27.42 -6.76
N ASN A 84 35.05 27.05 -5.72
CA ASN A 84 35.25 25.64 -5.36
C ASN A 84 34.12 25.17 -4.45
N PRO A 85 33.58 23.95 -4.62
CA PRO A 85 32.57 23.39 -3.74
C PRO A 85 33.09 23.27 -2.30
N THR A 86 32.31 23.75 -1.34
CA THR A 86 32.59 23.62 0.11
C THR A 86 31.65 22.63 0.77
N THR A 87 30.39 22.54 0.28
CA THR A 87 29.44 21.52 0.75
C THR A 87 28.62 21.00 -0.41
N TYR A 88 28.19 19.75 -0.29
CA TYR A 88 27.28 19.09 -1.22
C TYR A 88 25.96 18.78 -0.54
N LEU A 89 24.88 18.83 -1.29
CA LEU A 89 23.56 18.33 -0.90
C LEU A 89 23.37 16.94 -1.48
N LEU A 90 23.15 15.99 -0.58
CA LEU A 90 22.75 14.63 -0.92
C LEU A 90 21.23 14.54 -0.83
N LYS A 91 20.59 13.91 -1.82
CA LYS A 91 19.17 13.63 -1.83
C LYS A 91 18.94 12.15 -2.03
N LYS A 92 18.06 11.57 -1.21
CA LYS A 92 17.62 10.18 -1.35
C LYS A 92 16.13 10.05 -1.10
N THR A 93 15.45 9.29 -1.96
CA THR A 93 14.00 9.13 -1.89
C THR A 93 13.65 7.77 -1.26
N ARG A 94 12.65 7.76 -0.37
CA ARG A 94 12.11 6.54 0.25
C ARG A 94 10.60 6.56 0.27
N LYS A 95 10.03 5.36 0.14
CA LYS A 95 8.60 5.15 0.29
C LYS A 95 8.20 5.29 1.75
N ALA A 96 7.06 5.91 1.97
CA ALA A 96 6.48 6.04 3.29
C ALA A 96 4.98 5.77 3.27
N ILE A 97 4.50 5.21 4.37
CA ILE A 97 3.10 4.88 4.60
C ILE A 97 2.54 5.67 5.78
N SER A 98 1.28 6.08 5.69
CA SER A 98 0.61 6.83 6.76
C SER A 98 0.28 5.92 7.93
N SER A 99 1.22 5.77 8.86
CA SER A 99 1.06 4.92 10.04
C SER A 99 1.81 5.47 11.24
N THR A 100 1.37 5.03 12.41
CA THR A 100 2.05 5.24 13.70
C THR A 100 2.30 3.88 14.32
N ILE A 101 3.51 3.66 14.82
CA ILE A 101 3.88 2.42 15.50
C ILE A 101 3.42 2.50 16.96
N ASN A 102 2.70 1.48 17.39
CA ASN A 102 2.30 1.29 18.77
C ASN A 102 2.83 -0.04 19.28
N THR A 103 3.09 -0.13 20.57
CA THR A 103 3.65 -1.32 21.21
C THR A 103 2.76 -1.73 22.38
N ILE A 104 2.47 -3.03 22.48
CA ILE A 104 1.86 -3.64 23.65
C ILE A 104 2.66 -4.88 24.05
N THR A 105 2.64 -5.20 25.34
CA THR A 105 3.18 -6.47 25.86
C THR A 105 2.02 -7.36 26.22
N VAL A 106 2.06 -8.60 25.75
CA VAL A 106 1.06 -9.64 25.98
C VAL A 106 1.74 -10.82 26.65
N SER A 107 1.26 -11.29 27.78
CA SER A 107 1.80 -12.47 28.44
C SER A 107 1.09 -13.73 27.95
N ALA A 108 1.86 -14.66 27.39
CA ALA A 108 1.36 -15.98 26.99
C ALA A 108 1.45 -17.01 28.12
N GLY A 109 2.00 -16.63 29.29
CA GLY A 109 2.16 -17.51 30.42
C GLY A 109 3.46 -18.35 30.36
N SER A 110 3.71 -19.11 31.39
CA SER A 110 4.91 -19.95 31.50
C SER A 110 4.79 -21.34 30.84
N THR A 111 3.56 -21.78 30.57
CA THR A 111 3.25 -23.06 29.91
C THR A 111 2.65 -22.78 28.55
N PRO A 112 3.08 -23.49 27.49
CA PRO A 112 2.50 -23.34 26.16
C PRO A 112 0.99 -23.62 26.19
N GLN A 113 0.20 -22.76 25.58
CA GLN A 113 -1.23 -22.98 25.37
C GLN A 113 -1.49 -23.22 23.88
N GLU A 114 -2.12 -24.34 23.58
CA GLU A 114 -2.53 -24.68 22.21
C GLU A 114 -3.41 -23.58 21.62
N PHE A 115 -3.06 -23.12 20.44
CA PHE A 115 -3.78 -22.07 19.71
C PHE A 115 -4.01 -20.79 20.54
N PHE A 116 -3.00 -20.41 21.32
CA PHE A 116 -3.07 -19.18 22.12
C PHE A 116 -3.54 -18.02 21.24
N THR A 117 -4.56 -17.30 21.73
CA THR A 117 -5.13 -16.13 21.04
C THR A 117 -5.05 -14.89 21.92
N THR A 118 -4.72 -13.77 21.29
CA THR A 118 -4.77 -12.46 21.93
C THR A 118 -5.40 -11.44 21.01
N THR A 119 -5.94 -10.36 21.55
CA THR A 119 -6.61 -9.33 20.77
C THR A 119 -5.95 -7.98 20.98
N VAL A 120 -5.60 -7.33 19.88
CA VAL A 120 -5.16 -5.94 19.85
C VAL A 120 -6.37 -5.06 19.57
N ASN A 121 -6.71 -4.18 20.52
CA ASN A 121 -7.81 -3.23 20.38
C ASN A 121 -7.26 -1.85 20.08
N ALA A 122 -7.50 -1.36 18.87
CA ALA A 122 -7.10 -0.01 18.44
C ALA A 122 -7.99 0.47 17.30
N SER A 123 -8.34 1.75 17.32
CA SER A 123 -9.02 2.37 16.18
C SER A 123 -8.08 2.48 14.99
N ASN A 124 -8.60 2.25 13.78
CA ASN A 124 -7.83 2.35 12.52
C ASN A 124 -6.58 1.47 12.51
N ILE A 125 -6.71 0.23 12.98
CA ILE A 125 -5.60 -0.73 12.94
C ILE A 125 -5.32 -1.11 11.49
N VAL A 126 -4.04 -1.03 11.11
CA VAL A 126 -3.55 -1.34 9.77
C VAL A 126 -3.06 -2.79 9.70
N GLY A 127 -2.29 -3.21 10.70
CA GLY A 127 -1.72 -4.55 10.77
C GLY A 127 -0.70 -4.69 11.89
N ILE A 128 -0.12 -5.86 12.00
CA ILE A 128 1.01 -6.12 12.89
C ILE A 128 2.30 -5.76 12.14
N LEU A 129 3.21 -5.07 12.80
CA LEU A 129 4.54 -4.80 12.26
C LEU A 129 5.45 -6.00 12.52
N ASP A 130 5.59 -6.36 13.79
CA ASP A 130 6.30 -7.56 14.22
C ASP A 130 5.84 -8.01 15.62
N ILE A 131 6.24 -9.23 15.97
CA ILE A 131 6.10 -9.79 17.31
C ILE A 131 7.44 -10.41 17.70
N VAL A 132 7.93 -10.03 18.88
CA VAL A 132 9.19 -10.54 19.43
C VAL A 132 8.90 -11.11 20.82
N ASP A 133 9.39 -12.31 21.10
CA ASP A 133 9.28 -12.93 22.42
C ASP A 133 10.34 -12.41 23.42
N SER A 134 10.21 -12.81 24.68
CA SER A 134 11.15 -12.41 25.75
C SER A 134 12.59 -12.88 25.53
N ASP A 135 12.79 -13.89 24.69
CA ASP A 135 14.11 -14.43 24.34
C ASP A 135 14.72 -13.74 23.11
N GLY A 136 14.01 -12.76 22.53
CA GLY A 136 14.45 -12.01 21.36
C GLY A 136 14.16 -12.69 20.02
N ASN A 137 13.36 -13.77 19.98
CA ASN A 137 13.02 -14.42 18.74
C ASN A 137 11.85 -13.71 18.05
N VAL A 138 11.96 -13.58 16.73
CA VAL A 138 10.93 -12.98 15.88
C VAL A 138 9.89 -14.02 15.47
N TRP A 139 8.62 -13.63 15.55
CA TRP A 139 7.47 -14.39 15.08
C TRP A 139 6.97 -13.83 13.75
N TYR A 140 6.62 -14.69 12.81
CA TYR A 140 6.27 -14.34 11.45
C TYR A 140 4.77 -14.44 11.19
N GLU A 141 4.19 -13.44 10.55
CA GLU A 141 2.80 -13.49 10.11
C GLU A 141 2.66 -14.37 8.87
N VAL A 142 1.74 -15.34 8.93
CA VAL A 142 1.41 -16.24 7.83
C VAL A 142 -0.07 -16.14 7.48
N PRO A 143 -0.46 -16.43 6.22
CA PRO A 143 -1.88 -16.42 5.83
C PRO A 143 -2.73 -17.44 6.61
N TYR A 144 -2.14 -18.56 6.96
CA TYR A 144 -2.73 -19.64 7.77
C TYR A 144 -1.61 -20.40 8.48
N LEU A 145 -1.89 -20.94 9.66
CA LEU A 145 -0.86 -21.51 10.55
C LEU A 145 -0.10 -22.72 9.97
N ALA A 146 -0.69 -23.42 9.00
CA ALA A 146 0.00 -24.54 8.33
C ALA A 146 1.01 -24.07 7.26
N GLU A 147 1.13 -22.77 6.96
CA GLU A 147 2.16 -22.24 6.08
C GLU A 147 3.50 -22.15 6.80
N GLU A 148 4.47 -22.96 6.40
CA GLU A 148 5.77 -23.06 7.08
C GLU A 148 6.83 -22.13 6.51
N MET A 149 6.66 -21.73 5.25
CA MET A 149 7.65 -20.95 4.52
C MET A 149 7.27 -19.48 4.52
N VAL A 150 8.20 -18.66 4.93
CA VAL A 150 8.06 -17.19 4.89
C VAL A 150 9.17 -16.59 4.04
N TYR A 151 8.84 -15.52 3.33
CA TYR A 151 9.83 -14.72 2.64
C TYR A 151 10.38 -13.69 3.62
N ASP A 152 11.68 -13.72 3.82
CA ASP A 152 12.42 -12.78 4.65
C ASP A 152 13.43 -12.03 3.79
N SER A 153 13.59 -10.73 4.04
CA SER A 153 14.55 -9.91 3.31
C SER A 153 15.66 -9.47 4.26
N ILE A 154 16.89 -9.78 3.89
CA ILE A 154 18.07 -9.35 4.65
C ILE A 154 18.88 -8.36 3.83
N ARG A 155 19.53 -7.40 4.49
CA ARG A 155 20.41 -6.47 3.82
C ARG A 155 21.62 -7.19 3.23
N ASN A 156 21.96 -6.88 1.98
CA ASN A 156 23.11 -7.45 1.28
C ASN A 156 24.40 -6.78 1.76
N THR A 157 24.98 -7.32 2.85
CA THR A 157 26.22 -6.83 3.44
C THR A 157 27.20 -8.00 3.56
N ASN A 158 28.49 -7.71 3.64
CA ASN A 158 29.51 -8.76 3.78
C ASN A 158 29.25 -9.74 4.93
N PRO A 159 28.81 -9.33 6.14
CA PRO A 159 28.45 -10.27 7.20
C PRO A 159 27.27 -11.19 6.85
N ASN A 160 26.32 -10.72 6.05
CA ASN A 160 25.13 -11.48 5.68
C ASN A 160 25.34 -12.37 4.46
N ASP A 161 26.08 -11.88 3.46
CA ASP A 161 26.44 -12.66 2.27
C ASP A 161 27.81 -12.24 1.72
N PRO A 162 28.88 -12.92 2.11
CA PRO A 162 30.23 -12.62 1.65
C PRO A 162 30.44 -12.77 0.14
N ASN A 163 29.57 -13.54 -0.54
CA ASN A 163 29.69 -13.80 -1.98
C ASN A 163 29.03 -12.70 -2.83
N ASN A 164 27.92 -12.16 -2.35
CA ASN A 164 27.07 -11.24 -3.12
C ASN A 164 27.18 -9.78 -2.67
N TYR A 165 27.84 -9.48 -1.53
CA TYR A 165 27.91 -8.11 -1.00
C TYR A 165 28.56 -7.11 -1.96
N LEU A 166 29.42 -7.58 -2.88
CA LEU A 166 30.02 -6.75 -3.91
C LEU A 166 29.01 -6.20 -4.92
N ASN A 167 27.81 -6.81 -4.99
CA ASN A 167 26.71 -6.38 -5.82
C ASN A 167 25.63 -5.62 -5.00
N GLU A 168 25.97 -5.10 -3.82
CA GLU A 168 25.04 -4.32 -2.98
C GLU A 168 24.40 -3.15 -3.73
N GLY A 169 25.16 -2.52 -4.65
CA GLY A 169 24.64 -1.43 -5.49
C GLY A 169 23.48 -1.84 -6.39
N ASP A 170 23.47 -3.07 -6.89
CA ASP A 170 22.44 -3.58 -7.81
C ASP A 170 21.36 -4.38 -7.05
N ALA A 171 21.71 -4.98 -5.94
CA ALA A 171 20.82 -5.81 -5.12
C ALA A 171 21.04 -5.50 -3.61
N PRO A 172 20.50 -4.39 -3.10
CA PRO A 172 20.72 -3.97 -1.71
C PRO A 172 20.10 -4.90 -0.69
N TYR A 173 19.10 -5.70 -1.07
CA TYR A 173 18.46 -6.70 -0.21
C TYR A 173 18.44 -8.06 -0.88
N LEU A 174 18.65 -9.10 -0.07
CA LEU A 174 18.56 -10.50 -0.46
C LEU A 174 17.22 -11.06 0.04
N LEU A 175 16.44 -11.65 -0.86
CA LEU A 175 15.21 -12.34 -0.52
C LEU A 175 15.54 -13.78 -0.10
N GLN A 176 15.21 -14.15 1.12
CA GLN A 176 15.36 -15.49 1.64
C GLN A 176 14.02 -16.18 1.81
N LEU A 177 13.97 -17.46 1.46
CA LEU A 177 12.89 -18.35 1.84
C LEU A 177 13.29 -19.05 3.15
N LYS A 178 12.55 -18.80 4.22
CA LYS A 178 12.85 -19.29 5.55
C LYS A 178 11.72 -20.19 6.05
N GLN A 179 12.05 -21.39 6.47
CA GLN A 179 11.14 -22.24 7.21
C GLN A 179 11.14 -21.80 8.69
N THR A 180 9.98 -21.56 9.26
CA THR A 180 9.84 -21.12 10.63
C THR A 180 8.72 -21.83 11.36
N GLN A 181 8.98 -22.19 12.61
CA GLN A 181 7.98 -22.72 13.53
C GLN A 181 7.31 -21.60 14.33
N ARG A 182 7.96 -20.43 14.46
CA ARG A 182 7.44 -19.24 15.16
C ARG A 182 6.59 -18.44 14.19
N ARG A 183 5.31 -18.77 14.13
CA ARG A 183 4.37 -18.15 13.21
C ARG A 183 3.03 -17.85 13.89
N PHE A 184 2.36 -16.84 13.39
CA PHE A 184 1.03 -16.46 13.83
C PHE A 184 0.16 -16.07 12.64
N ALA A 185 -1.14 -16.21 12.80
CA ALA A 185 -2.12 -15.72 11.84
C ALA A 185 -2.96 -14.62 12.49
N THR A 186 -3.40 -13.65 11.69
CA THR A 186 -4.22 -12.55 12.18
C THR A 186 -5.60 -12.58 11.56
N ARG A 187 -6.61 -12.20 12.36
CA ARG A 187 -7.99 -12.10 11.93
C ARG A 187 -8.64 -10.81 12.44
N VAL A 188 -9.29 -10.09 11.55
CA VAL A 188 -10.09 -8.92 11.93
C VAL A 188 -11.42 -9.40 12.51
N ILE A 189 -11.69 -9.05 13.77
CA ILE A 189 -12.97 -9.36 14.44
C ILE A 189 -13.98 -8.26 14.11
N ASN A 190 -13.55 -7.00 14.25
CA ASN A 190 -14.35 -5.81 13.96
C ASN A 190 -13.44 -4.64 13.58
N SER A 191 -14.02 -3.46 13.33
CA SER A 191 -13.27 -2.28 12.91
C SER A 191 -12.22 -1.75 13.89
N GLY A 192 -12.20 -2.25 15.14
CA GLY A 192 -11.25 -1.82 16.17
C GLY A 192 -10.55 -2.97 16.87
N SER A 193 -10.66 -4.21 16.37
CA SER A 193 -10.09 -5.37 17.04
C SER A 193 -9.46 -6.35 16.05
N LEU A 194 -8.18 -6.63 16.24
CA LEU A 194 -7.41 -7.61 15.50
C LEU A 194 -7.02 -8.77 16.43
N GLU A 195 -7.47 -9.97 16.13
CA GLU A 195 -7.08 -11.19 16.81
C GLU A 195 -5.78 -11.72 16.22
N ILE A 196 -4.88 -12.14 17.08
CA ILE A 196 -3.63 -12.81 16.74
C ILE A 196 -3.74 -14.22 17.29
N GLN A 197 -3.58 -15.23 16.45
CA GLN A 197 -3.61 -16.64 16.80
C GLN A 197 -2.25 -17.27 16.55
N PHE A 198 -1.73 -17.98 17.52
CA PHE A 198 -0.47 -18.71 17.45
C PHE A 198 -0.69 -20.20 17.21
N GLY A 199 0.40 -20.94 17.04
CA GLY A 199 0.35 -22.38 16.85
C GLY A 199 0.00 -23.18 18.12
N ALA A 200 -0.02 -24.50 17.98
CA ALA A 200 -0.46 -25.41 19.04
C ALA A 200 0.69 -26.24 19.62
N GLY A 201 1.80 -26.39 18.86
CA GLY A 201 2.81 -27.37 19.15
C GLY A 201 3.95 -26.85 20.01
N THR A 202 4.63 -27.80 20.65
CA THR A 202 5.97 -27.61 21.21
C THR A 202 6.94 -28.48 20.43
N SER A 203 8.24 -28.25 20.55
CA SER A 203 9.25 -29.10 19.88
C SER A 203 9.25 -30.57 20.34
N GLN A 204 8.38 -30.92 21.29
CA GLN A 204 8.26 -32.26 21.86
C GLN A 204 6.88 -32.89 21.65
N ASP A 205 5.96 -32.24 20.91
CA ASP A 205 4.61 -32.72 20.70
C ASP A 205 4.52 -33.91 19.74
N VAL A 206 3.59 -34.79 20.04
CA VAL A 206 3.31 -36.01 19.24
C VAL A 206 2.68 -35.68 17.87
N GLU A 207 2.14 -34.46 17.71
CA GLU A 207 1.52 -33.99 16.45
C GLU A 207 2.55 -33.38 15.48
N GLU A 208 3.83 -33.58 15.70
CA GLU A 208 4.87 -33.11 14.78
C GLU A 208 4.82 -33.87 13.45
N GLU A 209 4.88 -33.14 12.37
CA GLU A 209 5.01 -33.74 11.04
C GLU A 209 6.42 -34.30 10.87
N ILE A 210 6.52 -35.58 10.45
CA ILE A 210 7.81 -36.23 10.20
C ILE A 210 8.23 -35.89 8.77
N THR A 211 9.21 -35.00 8.64
CA THR A 211 9.76 -34.61 7.34
C THR A 211 11.12 -35.28 7.12
N PRO A 212 11.33 -36.03 6.01
CA PRO A 212 12.62 -36.63 5.70
C PRO A 212 13.71 -35.55 5.58
N ASN A 213 14.87 -35.78 6.19
CA ASN A 213 16.02 -34.91 6.00
C ASN A 213 16.50 -35.00 4.55
N ALA A 214 16.57 -33.86 3.85
CA ALA A 214 16.96 -33.78 2.45
C ALA A 214 18.35 -34.40 2.17
N ASP A 215 19.27 -34.27 3.10
CA ASP A 215 20.62 -34.85 2.97
C ASP A 215 20.61 -36.39 2.95
N ASN A 216 19.59 -37.01 3.53
CA ASN A 216 19.44 -38.45 3.62
C ASN A 216 18.50 -39.05 2.56
N VAL A 217 17.56 -38.28 2.05
CA VAL A 217 16.63 -38.71 1.00
C VAL A 217 17.36 -39.01 -0.31
N GLY A 218 18.41 -38.25 -0.62
CA GLY A 218 19.24 -38.44 -1.79
C GLY A 218 20.09 -39.74 -1.78
N LEU A 219 20.23 -40.39 -0.63
CA LEU A 219 21.05 -41.62 -0.50
C LEU A 219 20.46 -42.86 -1.18
N GLY A 220 19.18 -42.84 -1.52
CA GLY A 220 18.49 -43.90 -2.28
C GLY A 220 18.55 -43.71 -3.80
N LEU A 221 19.23 -42.71 -4.32
CA LEU A 221 19.35 -42.51 -5.76
C LEU A 221 20.26 -43.58 -6.39
N PRO A 222 19.95 -43.99 -7.66
CA PRO A 222 20.63 -45.12 -8.31
C PRO A 222 22.14 -44.91 -8.54
N PHE A 223 22.68 -43.75 -8.29
CA PHE A 223 24.09 -43.41 -8.45
C PHE A 223 24.93 -43.67 -7.19
N GLU A 224 24.32 -43.85 -6.01
CA GLU A 224 24.97 -44.15 -4.76
C GLU A 224 24.75 -45.61 -4.37
N LYS A 225 25.78 -46.42 -4.51
CA LYS A 225 25.75 -47.82 -4.09
C LYS A 225 25.80 -47.90 -2.56
N ASN A 226 24.87 -48.60 -1.94
CA ASN A 226 24.92 -49.15 -0.58
C ASN A 226 24.41 -48.32 0.62
N LYS A 227 23.43 -47.41 0.46
CA LYS A 227 22.99 -46.65 1.63
C LYS A 227 21.45 -46.69 1.89
N LEU A 228 20.77 -47.70 1.37
CA LEU A 228 19.33 -47.91 1.60
C LEU A 228 18.95 -48.09 3.08
N THR A 229 19.88 -48.53 3.92
CA THR A 229 19.62 -48.81 5.34
C THR A 229 19.58 -47.57 6.24
N THR A 230 20.11 -46.44 5.78
CA THR A 230 20.11 -45.20 6.56
C THR A 230 18.86 -44.35 6.37
N ALA A 231 18.14 -44.56 5.28
CA ALA A 231 16.93 -43.77 4.96
C ALA A 231 15.75 -43.99 5.92
N TYR A 232 15.70 -45.12 6.61
CA TYR A 232 14.62 -45.47 7.54
C TYR A 232 14.97 -45.30 9.03
N SER A 233 16.12 -44.68 9.33
CA SER A 233 16.45 -44.39 10.72
C SER A 233 15.60 -43.20 11.20
N PRO A 234 14.94 -43.28 12.36
CA PRO A 234 14.19 -42.15 12.93
C PRO A 234 15.03 -40.88 13.13
N THR A 235 16.35 -41.04 13.30
CA THR A 235 17.28 -39.91 13.43
C THR A 235 17.51 -39.16 12.13
N ASN A 236 17.04 -39.68 10.99
CA ASN A 236 17.15 -39.04 9.67
C ASN A 236 15.92 -38.21 9.30
N PHE A 237 14.99 -38.06 10.21
CA PHE A 237 13.79 -37.24 10.01
C PHE A 237 13.87 -35.95 10.82
N ILE A 238 13.35 -34.89 10.24
CA ILE A 238 13.17 -33.60 10.92
C ILE A 238 11.72 -33.56 11.40
N PHE A 239 11.52 -33.33 12.68
CA PHE A 239 10.20 -33.19 13.28
C PHE A 239 9.85 -31.70 13.33
N THR A 240 8.71 -31.32 12.72
CA THR A 240 8.22 -29.95 12.72
C THR A 240 6.75 -29.91 13.13
N PRO A 241 6.33 -29.01 14.04
CA PRO A 241 4.92 -28.90 14.41
C PRO A 241 4.11 -28.35 13.24
N THR A 242 3.04 -29.05 12.85
CA THR A 242 2.21 -28.76 11.67
C THR A 242 1.65 -27.33 11.67
N TYR A 243 1.22 -26.83 12.83
CA TYR A 243 0.64 -25.49 12.97
C TYR A 243 1.57 -24.46 13.61
N GLY A 244 2.84 -24.79 13.75
CA GLY A 244 3.79 -23.97 14.47
C GLY A 244 3.70 -24.13 15.98
N ILE A 245 4.66 -23.55 16.71
CA ILE A 245 4.74 -23.64 18.16
C ILE A 245 3.82 -22.65 18.85
N ALA A 246 3.42 -22.97 20.08
CA ALA A 246 2.74 -22.04 20.98
C ALA A 246 3.76 -21.14 21.69
N PRO A 247 3.46 -19.85 21.87
CA PRO A 247 4.35 -18.93 22.57
C PRO A 247 4.36 -19.20 24.09
N THR A 248 5.47 -18.84 24.73
CA THR A 248 5.63 -18.80 26.18
C THR A 248 6.26 -17.48 26.60
N GLY A 249 6.02 -17.05 27.84
CA GLY A 249 6.56 -15.79 28.36
C GLY A 249 5.82 -14.57 27.83
N ASP A 250 6.51 -13.44 27.79
CA ASP A 250 5.96 -12.19 27.34
C ASP A 250 6.29 -11.96 25.87
N LEU A 251 5.29 -11.50 25.12
CA LEU A 251 5.36 -11.12 23.71
C LEU A 251 5.29 -9.61 23.58
N THR A 252 6.27 -9.01 22.96
CA THR A 252 6.22 -7.61 22.54
C THR A 252 5.62 -7.53 21.15
N VAL A 253 4.41 -6.99 21.05
CA VAL A 253 3.67 -6.83 19.78
C VAL A 253 3.76 -5.38 19.35
N ARG A 254 4.41 -5.12 18.20
CA ARG A 254 4.39 -3.81 17.54
C ARG A 254 3.36 -3.84 16.42
N TYR A 255 2.46 -2.88 16.43
CA TYR A 255 1.37 -2.79 15.47
C TYR A 255 1.20 -1.38 14.92
N LEU A 256 0.62 -1.30 13.74
CA LEU A 256 0.42 -0.07 12.99
C LEU A 256 -1.01 0.42 13.12
N THR A 257 -1.15 1.71 13.43
CA THR A 257 -2.44 2.41 13.38
C THR A 257 -2.32 3.65 12.51
N GLY A 258 -3.40 4.03 11.85
CA GLY A 258 -3.40 5.22 10.98
C GLY A 258 -4.26 5.03 9.75
N GLY A 259 -3.84 5.65 8.65
CA GLY A 259 -4.57 5.59 7.39
C GLY A 259 -5.87 6.40 7.38
N GLY A 260 -6.79 6.01 6.52
CA GLY A 260 -8.03 6.73 6.28
C GLY A 260 -7.88 7.86 5.26
N VAL A 261 -9.00 8.45 4.84
CA VAL A 261 -9.03 9.49 3.79
C VAL A 261 -8.23 10.74 4.18
N THR A 262 -8.24 11.10 5.47
CA THR A 262 -7.51 12.27 5.98
C THR A 262 -5.99 12.14 5.92
N ALA A 263 -5.48 10.93 5.76
CA ALA A 263 -4.05 10.65 5.61
C ALA A 263 -3.51 10.96 4.20
N ASN A 264 -4.38 11.25 3.22
CA ASN A 264 -3.97 11.71 1.89
C ASN A 264 -3.56 13.19 1.96
N VAL A 265 -2.38 13.45 2.49
CA VAL A 265 -1.86 14.81 2.68
C VAL A 265 -1.36 15.41 1.36
N ASN A 266 -1.38 16.74 1.28
CA ASN A 266 -0.88 17.46 0.11
C ASN A 266 0.65 17.38 0.00
N ALA A 267 1.18 17.69 -1.18
CA ALA A 267 2.61 17.85 -1.39
C ALA A 267 3.20 18.89 -0.43
N ASN A 268 4.47 18.73 -0.10
CA ASN A 268 5.27 19.62 0.75
C ASN A 268 4.72 19.82 2.19
N THR A 269 4.04 18.82 2.73
CA THR A 269 3.50 18.87 4.10
C THR A 269 4.19 17.93 5.09
N LEU A 270 4.96 16.95 4.62
CA LEU A 270 5.66 15.98 5.48
C LEU A 270 7.08 16.46 5.76
N THR A 271 7.21 17.40 6.69
CA THR A 271 8.48 18.08 6.99
C THR A 271 8.94 17.91 8.44
N ASN A 272 8.08 17.41 9.33
CA ASN A 272 8.38 17.29 10.76
C ASN A 272 8.97 15.92 11.09
N ILE A 273 10.27 15.83 11.26
CA ILE A 273 10.93 14.61 11.75
C ILE A 273 10.59 14.44 13.23
N LYS A 274 9.84 13.39 13.59
CA LYS A 274 9.40 13.14 14.98
C LYS A 274 10.29 12.17 15.71
N GLN A 275 10.54 11.01 15.11
CA GLN A 275 11.36 9.96 15.68
C GLN A 275 12.20 9.33 14.58
N ILE A 276 13.51 9.37 14.75
CA ILE A 276 14.46 8.88 13.78
C ILE A 276 15.73 8.41 14.48
N ASN A 277 16.17 7.21 14.16
CA ASN A 277 17.50 6.76 14.51
C ASN A 277 18.41 7.05 13.32
N LYS A 278 19.44 7.86 13.53
CA LYS A 278 20.39 8.20 12.49
C LYS A 278 21.81 8.04 13.01
N THR A 279 22.65 7.42 12.22
CA THR A 279 24.05 7.10 12.58
C THR A 279 24.95 7.43 11.41
N PHE A 280 26.23 7.61 11.69
CA PHE A 280 27.26 7.63 10.66
C PHE A 280 27.92 6.28 10.57
N THR A 281 28.13 5.80 9.37
CA THR A 281 28.71 4.47 9.13
C THR A 281 30.21 4.43 9.47
N ASN A 282 30.95 5.54 9.27
CA ASN A 282 32.41 5.62 9.38
C ASN A 282 32.86 6.67 10.37
N PHE A 283 32.22 6.77 11.54
CA PHE A 283 32.58 7.79 12.54
C PHE A 283 33.99 7.64 13.08
N SER A 284 34.81 8.66 12.91
CA SER A 284 36.07 8.86 13.61
C SER A 284 35.88 9.92 14.71
N ASN A 285 36.32 9.63 15.93
CA ASN A 285 36.11 10.42 17.14
C ASN A 285 36.75 11.83 17.13
N THR A 286 37.30 12.28 16.01
CA THR A 286 37.88 13.60 15.82
C THR A 286 37.03 14.40 14.85
N ASP A 287 36.29 15.38 15.35
CA ASP A 287 35.51 16.35 14.56
C ASP A 287 36.15 17.74 14.61
N PRO A 288 37.18 18.01 13.78
CA PRO A 288 37.81 19.34 13.76
C PRO A 288 36.86 20.33 13.09
N GLY A 289 36.16 21.12 13.89
CA GLY A 289 35.35 22.23 13.43
C GLY A 289 33.83 22.04 13.49
N GLY A 290 33.33 20.96 14.11
CA GLY A 290 31.89 20.73 14.29
C GLY A 290 31.15 20.36 13.01
N LEU A 291 31.85 19.90 11.97
CA LEU A 291 31.28 19.50 10.69
C LEU A 291 30.37 18.27 10.82
N TYR A 292 30.72 17.39 11.77
CA TYR A 292 29.92 16.24 12.11
C TYR A 292 28.52 16.63 12.58
N GLN A 293 28.44 17.54 13.58
CA GLN A 293 27.17 18.00 14.11
C GLN A 293 26.37 18.77 13.05
N GLN A 294 27.04 19.57 12.21
CA GLN A 294 26.37 20.28 11.12
C GLN A 294 25.75 19.30 10.13
N SER A 295 26.48 18.26 9.70
CA SER A 295 25.97 17.24 8.80
C SER A 295 24.86 16.41 9.46
N PHE A 296 24.99 16.11 10.76
CA PHE A 296 23.98 15.38 11.53
C PHE A 296 22.66 16.14 11.64
N ASP A 297 22.71 17.46 11.88
CA ASP A 297 21.53 18.31 12.06
C ASP A 297 20.95 18.83 10.74
N SER A 298 21.67 18.65 9.62
CA SER A 298 21.24 19.11 8.30
C SER A 298 20.13 18.25 7.68
N LEU A 299 19.82 17.09 8.28
CA LEU A 299 18.83 16.18 7.73
C LEU A 299 17.43 16.80 7.74
N VAL A 300 16.84 16.95 6.57
CA VAL A 300 15.47 17.42 6.37
C VAL A 300 14.74 16.50 5.42
N THR A 301 13.42 16.53 5.46
CA THR A 301 12.57 15.69 4.63
C THR A 301 11.42 16.50 4.04
N ASN A 302 10.93 16.03 2.88
CA ASN A 302 9.77 16.60 2.20
C ASN A 302 9.09 15.55 1.33
N ASN A 303 7.79 15.66 1.12
CA ASN A 303 7.06 14.90 0.11
C ASN A 303 6.81 15.77 -1.12
N PRO A 304 7.48 15.52 -2.25
CA PRO A 304 7.31 16.33 -3.47
C PRO A 304 5.91 16.16 -4.08
N ASN A 305 5.30 15.00 -3.88
CA ASN A 305 3.97 14.65 -4.36
C ASN A 305 2.99 14.49 -3.21
N ALA A 306 1.69 14.67 -3.51
CA ALA A 306 0.64 14.39 -2.57
C ALA A 306 0.57 12.89 -2.24
N ALA A 307 0.29 12.56 -0.99
CA ALA A 307 0.03 11.18 -0.59
C ALA A 307 -1.33 10.72 -1.13
N SER A 308 -1.42 9.45 -1.51
CA SER A 308 -2.64 8.84 -2.06
C SER A 308 -2.82 7.40 -1.56
N GLY A 309 -4.03 6.86 -1.72
CA GLY A 309 -4.36 5.49 -1.31
C GLY A 309 -5.02 5.38 0.07
N GLY A 310 -5.00 6.45 0.87
CA GLY A 310 -5.70 6.47 2.16
C GLY A 310 -7.22 6.39 1.97
N ARG A 311 -7.85 5.43 2.63
CA ARG A 311 -9.27 5.12 2.45
C ARG A 311 -9.86 4.53 3.74
N GLY A 312 -11.17 4.63 3.93
CA GLY A 312 -11.88 3.88 4.97
C GLY A 312 -11.85 2.37 4.73
N GLY A 313 -12.29 1.60 5.70
CA GLY A 313 -12.41 0.14 5.59
C GLY A 313 -13.39 -0.32 4.50
N ASP A 314 -13.39 -1.62 4.25
CA ASP A 314 -14.31 -2.24 3.30
C ASP A 314 -15.76 -2.15 3.78
N SER A 315 -16.69 -1.83 2.89
CA SER A 315 -18.11 -1.93 3.17
C SER A 315 -18.56 -3.40 3.20
N ILE A 316 -19.72 -3.69 3.80
CA ILE A 316 -20.26 -5.06 3.89
C ILE A 316 -20.46 -5.67 2.50
N GLU A 317 -20.89 -4.88 1.52
CA GLU A 317 -21.07 -5.38 0.15
C GLU A 317 -19.73 -5.63 -0.56
N GLU A 318 -18.76 -4.74 -0.40
CA GLU A 318 -17.39 -4.96 -0.89
C GLU A 318 -16.79 -6.22 -0.27
N LEU A 319 -16.95 -6.41 1.06
CA LEU A 319 -16.52 -7.62 1.76
C LEU A 319 -17.13 -8.89 1.17
N ARG A 320 -18.46 -8.89 0.95
CA ARG A 320 -19.18 -10.05 0.39
C ARG A 320 -18.66 -10.41 -0.99
N GLN A 321 -18.52 -9.43 -1.88
CA GLN A 321 -18.02 -9.62 -3.23
C GLN A 321 -16.56 -10.09 -3.22
N ASN A 322 -15.70 -9.47 -2.41
CA ASN A 322 -14.29 -9.83 -2.31
C ASN A 322 -14.07 -11.24 -1.76
N ILE A 323 -14.89 -11.69 -0.80
CA ILE A 323 -14.82 -13.06 -0.26
C ILE A 323 -15.16 -14.08 -1.34
N ILE A 324 -16.26 -13.89 -2.07
CA ILE A 324 -16.70 -14.81 -3.14
C ILE A 324 -15.64 -14.88 -4.24
N SER A 325 -15.16 -13.72 -4.70
CA SER A 325 -14.16 -13.64 -5.76
C SER A 325 -12.82 -14.23 -5.33
N ASN A 326 -12.36 -13.93 -4.10
CA ASN A 326 -11.11 -14.48 -3.58
C ASN A 326 -11.12 -16.00 -3.46
N PHE A 327 -12.26 -16.58 -3.07
CA PHE A 327 -12.41 -18.03 -2.99
C PHE A 327 -12.24 -18.70 -4.36
N SER A 328 -12.74 -18.09 -5.43
CA SER A 328 -12.66 -18.65 -6.79
C SER A 328 -11.25 -18.58 -7.41
N THR A 329 -10.42 -17.61 -7.00
CA THR A 329 -9.08 -17.38 -7.59
C THR A 329 -8.01 -18.40 -7.18
N GLN A 330 -8.22 -19.18 -6.13
CA GLN A 330 -7.26 -20.18 -5.61
C GLN A 330 -5.82 -19.62 -5.44
N TYR A 331 -5.67 -18.37 -4.97
CA TYR A 331 -4.39 -17.70 -4.78
C TYR A 331 -3.53 -17.50 -6.04
N ARG A 332 -4.11 -17.55 -7.22
CA ARG A 332 -3.41 -17.25 -8.50
C ARG A 332 -4.25 -16.31 -9.35
N THR A 333 -3.60 -15.60 -10.28
CA THR A 333 -4.27 -14.74 -11.24
C THR A 333 -4.17 -15.36 -12.63
N VAL A 334 -5.32 -15.71 -13.21
CA VAL A 334 -5.45 -16.30 -14.54
C VAL A 334 -6.36 -15.46 -15.42
N THR A 335 -7.45 -14.95 -14.83
CA THR A 335 -8.44 -14.13 -15.52
C THR A 335 -8.25 -12.64 -15.19
N PRO A 336 -8.75 -11.71 -16.00
CA PRO A 336 -8.76 -10.27 -15.67
C PRO A 336 -9.41 -9.98 -14.31
N ASP A 337 -10.48 -10.70 -13.99
CA ASP A 337 -11.18 -10.56 -12.71
C ASP A 337 -10.31 -10.98 -11.52
N ASP A 338 -9.47 -12.00 -11.68
CA ASP A 338 -8.51 -12.42 -10.65
C ASP A 338 -7.53 -11.28 -10.32
N TYR A 339 -7.01 -10.59 -11.36
CA TYR A 339 -6.13 -9.45 -11.17
C TYR A 339 -6.82 -8.29 -10.44
N THR A 340 -8.08 -8.00 -10.82
CA THR A 340 -8.91 -6.99 -10.16
C THR A 340 -9.09 -7.30 -8.68
N VAL A 341 -9.48 -8.53 -8.35
CA VAL A 341 -9.69 -8.97 -6.95
C VAL A 341 -8.40 -8.93 -6.15
N ARG A 342 -7.29 -9.38 -6.73
CA ARG A 342 -5.98 -9.33 -6.06
C ARG A 342 -5.51 -7.90 -5.83
N ALA A 343 -5.64 -7.02 -6.80
CA ALA A 343 -5.28 -5.62 -6.64
C ALA A 343 -6.07 -4.96 -5.51
N LEU A 344 -7.38 -5.19 -5.43
CA LEU A 344 -8.23 -4.69 -4.35
C LEU A 344 -7.94 -5.34 -2.98
N SER A 345 -7.33 -6.53 -2.97
CA SER A 345 -6.97 -7.28 -1.75
C SER A 345 -5.57 -6.96 -1.25
N MET A 346 -4.84 -6.03 -1.86
CA MET A 346 -3.50 -5.63 -1.41
C MET A 346 -3.55 -5.18 0.05
N ILE A 347 -2.52 -5.57 0.82
CA ILE A 347 -2.44 -5.26 2.25
C ILE A 347 -2.44 -3.74 2.47
N PRO A 348 -3.22 -3.21 3.44
CA PRO A 348 -3.37 -1.77 3.64
C PRO A 348 -2.07 -1.00 3.88
N LYS A 349 -1.06 -1.64 4.46
CA LYS A 349 0.24 -1.01 4.71
C LYS A 349 0.97 -0.56 3.43
N TYR A 350 0.65 -1.15 2.28
CA TYR A 350 1.22 -0.78 0.98
C TYR A 350 0.36 0.23 0.21
N GLY A 351 -0.72 0.70 0.82
CA GLY A 351 -1.71 1.58 0.22
C GLY A 351 -2.95 0.84 -0.26
N LYS A 352 -3.99 1.59 -0.59
CA LYS A 352 -5.26 1.02 -1.06
C LYS A 352 -5.71 1.67 -2.34
N ILE A 353 -6.06 0.82 -3.29
CA ILE A 353 -6.62 1.22 -4.57
C ILE A 353 -8.10 1.54 -4.42
N ALA A 354 -8.55 2.62 -5.03
CA ALA A 354 -9.93 3.05 -5.02
C ALA A 354 -10.77 2.29 -6.05
N LYS A 355 -10.26 2.22 -7.28
CA LYS A 355 -10.90 1.57 -8.42
C LYS A 355 -9.86 0.81 -9.23
N VAL A 356 -10.26 -0.32 -9.77
CA VAL A 356 -9.44 -1.16 -10.66
C VAL A 356 -10.28 -1.59 -11.84
N TYR A 357 -9.67 -1.59 -13.00
CA TYR A 357 -10.20 -2.20 -14.21
C TYR A 357 -9.09 -2.94 -14.93
N THR A 358 -9.35 -4.15 -15.37
CA THR A 358 -8.36 -5.00 -16.00
C THR A 358 -8.83 -5.38 -17.40
N GLU A 359 -7.96 -5.17 -18.38
CA GLU A 359 -8.22 -5.62 -19.74
C GLU A 359 -6.97 -6.30 -20.35
N LYS A 360 -7.19 -7.11 -21.37
CA LYS A 360 -6.09 -7.66 -22.15
C LYS A 360 -5.45 -6.54 -22.97
N SER A 361 -4.12 -6.42 -22.90
CA SER A 361 -3.41 -5.37 -23.62
C SER A 361 -3.62 -5.45 -25.14
N LYS A 362 -4.00 -4.34 -25.72
CA LYS A 362 -4.19 -4.19 -27.18
C LYS A 362 -2.86 -4.18 -27.94
N ALA A 363 -1.75 -3.91 -27.26
CA ALA A 363 -0.42 -3.76 -27.86
C ALA A 363 0.29 -5.08 -28.21
N SER A 364 -0.24 -6.23 -27.74
CA SER A 364 0.46 -7.51 -27.83
C SER A 364 -0.28 -8.52 -28.70
N ALA A 365 -0.26 -8.32 -30.01
CA ALA A 365 -0.74 -9.35 -30.93
C ALA A 365 0.21 -10.57 -31.04
N ASN A 366 1.48 -10.46 -30.60
CA ASN A 366 2.53 -11.44 -30.92
C ASN A 366 3.47 -11.89 -29.78
N THR A 367 3.33 -11.37 -28.55
CA THR A 367 4.27 -11.71 -27.46
C THR A 367 3.54 -11.82 -26.11
N GLY A 368 3.19 -13.06 -25.70
CA GLY A 368 2.72 -13.33 -24.35
C GLY A 368 1.32 -12.75 -23.99
N THR A 369 0.83 -13.11 -22.83
CA THR A 369 -0.39 -12.53 -22.24
C THR A 369 -0.01 -11.24 -21.48
N ASN A 370 -0.17 -10.09 -22.13
CA ASN A 370 -0.02 -8.80 -21.47
C ASN A 370 -1.38 -8.36 -20.93
N VAL A 371 -1.40 -7.98 -19.67
CA VAL A 371 -2.57 -7.46 -18.97
C VAL A 371 -2.34 -5.99 -18.64
N ASP A 372 -3.26 -5.12 -19.06
CA ASP A 372 -3.29 -3.72 -18.68
C ASP A 372 -4.23 -3.55 -17.47
N LEU A 373 -3.67 -3.07 -16.37
CA LEU A 373 -4.38 -2.84 -15.13
C LEU A 373 -4.52 -1.33 -14.89
N TYR A 374 -5.75 -0.82 -15.00
CA TYR A 374 -6.05 0.58 -14.80
C TYR A 374 -6.47 0.80 -13.35
N VAL A 375 -5.80 1.74 -12.68
CA VAL A 375 -5.99 1.98 -11.24
C VAL A 375 -6.23 3.45 -10.95
N LEU A 376 -7.04 3.70 -9.91
CA LEU A 376 -7.26 5.01 -9.32
C LEU A 376 -7.14 4.93 -7.80
N ALA A 377 -6.70 6.02 -7.19
CA ALA A 377 -6.64 6.19 -5.74
C ALA A 377 -7.65 7.26 -5.28
N PHE A 378 -7.81 7.44 -3.95
CA PHE A 378 -8.55 8.56 -3.38
C PHE A 378 -7.58 9.66 -2.93
N ASN A 379 -7.98 10.91 -3.10
CA ASN A 379 -7.32 12.06 -2.48
C ASN A 379 -7.81 12.27 -1.04
N ASN A 380 -7.30 13.33 -0.36
CA ASN A 380 -7.67 13.68 1.02
C ASN A 380 -9.15 14.08 1.22
N ASN A 381 -9.84 14.48 0.13
CA ASN A 381 -11.26 14.83 0.16
C ASN A 381 -12.18 13.63 -0.13
N GLY A 382 -11.61 12.47 -0.45
CA GLY A 382 -12.35 11.26 -0.82
C GLY A 382 -12.76 11.20 -2.29
N ASN A 383 -12.31 12.14 -3.12
CA ASN A 383 -12.51 12.14 -4.57
C ASN A 383 -11.43 11.29 -5.25
N LEU A 384 -11.70 10.87 -6.48
CA LEU A 384 -10.75 10.09 -7.25
C LEU A 384 -9.53 10.92 -7.68
N THR A 385 -8.39 10.27 -7.70
CA THR A 385 -7.13 10.81 -8.20
C THR A 385 -6.31 9.70 -8.84
N THR A 386 -5.30 10.08 -9.63
CA THR A 386 -4.31 9.15 -10.17
C THR A 386 -3.53 8.50 -9.03
N ALA A 387 -3.17 7.23 -9.19
CA ALA A 387 -2.35 6.52 -8.21
C ALA A 387 -0.90 7.03 -8.23
N SER A 388 -0.29 7.18 -7.05
CA SER A 388 1.13 7.57 -6.95
C SER A 388 2.03 6.48 -7.55
N SER A 389 3.24 6.86 -7.97
CA SER A 389 4.26 5.92 -8.46
C SER A 389 4.56 4.83 -7.44
N THR A 390 4.65 5.21 -6.16
CA THR A 390 4.86 4.31 -5.02
C THR A 390 3.74 3.27 -4.90
N LEU A 391 2.49 3.71 -4.97
CA LEU A 391 1.34 2.80 -4.90
C LEU A 391 1.34 1.79 -6.06
N LYS A 392 1.62 2.26 -7.28
CA LYS A 392 1.72 1.39 -8.46
C LYS A 392 2.86 0.38 -8.34
N GLN A 393 4.00 0.78 -7.81
CA GLN A 393 5.14 -0.11 -7.63
C GLN A 393 4.86 -1.17 -6.54
N ASN A 394 4.26 -0.78 -5.41
CA ASN A 394 3.82 -1.72 -4.37
C ASN A 394 2.82 -2.73 -4.95
N LEU A 395 1.87 -2.26 -5.75
CA LEU A 395 0.91 -3.12 -6.42
C LEU A 395 1.59 -4.09 -7.40
N SER A 396 2.55 -3.62 -8.18
CA SER A 396 3.32 -4.47 -9.11
C SER A 396 4.07 -5.58 -8.36
N THR A 397 4.74 -5.24 -7.27
CA THR A 397 5.45 -6.20 -6.41
C THR A 397 4.47 -7.19 -5.77
N TYR A 398 3.34 -6.71 -5.26
CA TYR A 398 2.31 -7.56 -4.67
C TYR A 398 1.73 -8.56 -5.69
N LEU A 399 1.36 -8.10 -6.89
CA LEU A 399 0.80 -8.94 -7.94
C LEU A 399 1.81 -9.95 -8.49
N SER A 400 3.11 -9.68 -8.40
CA SER A 400 4.16 -10.59 -8.88
C SER A 400 4.13 -11.96 -8.19
N GLN A 401 3.59 -12.03 -6.97
CA GLN A 401 3.43 -13.28 -6.20
C GLN A 401 2.32 -14.19 -6.73
N PHE A 402 1.35 -13.61 -7.45
CA PHE A 402 0.14 -14.32 -7.89
C PHE A 402 0.08 -14.55 -9.41
N ARG A 403 0.83 -13.78 -10.19
CA ARG A 403 0.81 -13.86 -11.65
C ARG A 403 1.40 -15.16 -12.16
N THR A 404 0.93 -15.63 -13.30
CA THR A 404 1.58 -16.74 -14.03
C THR A 404 2.90 -16.28 -14.66
N ILE A 405 3.84 -17.21 -14.84
CA ILE A 405 5.22 -16.90 -15.31
C ILE A 405 5.22 -16.21 -16.68
N GLY A 406 4.25 -16.48 -17.52
CA GLY A 406 4.15 -15.91 -18.87
C GLY A 406 3.46 -14.56 -18.96
N ASP A 407 2.85 -14.06 -17.87
CA ASP A 407 2.06 -12.83 -17.89
C ASP A 407 2.92 -11.61 -17.58
N SER A 408 2.69 -10.53 -18.32
CA SER A 408 3.21 -9.20 -18.04
C SER A 408 2.05 -8.29 -17.64
N VAL A 409 2.20 -7.56 -16.54
CA VAL A 409 1.19 -6.63 -16.03
C VAL A 409 1.71 -5.20 -16.16
N ALA A 410 1.01 -4.37 -16.94
CA ALA A 410 1.28 -2.94 -17.04
C ALA A 410 0.24 -2.17 -16.21
N ILE A 411 0.70 -1.42 -15.19
CA ILE A 411 -0.19 -0.64 -14.32
C ILE A 411 -0.28 0.79 -14.87
N LYS A 412 -1.50 1.20 -15.20
CA LYS A 412 -1.83 2.49 -15.82
C LYS A 412 -2.86 3.24 -14.98
N ASP A 413 -3.02 4.55 -15.19
CA ASP A 413 -4.12 5.31 -14.61
C ASP A 413 -5.34 5.23 -15.51
N ALA A 414 -6.53 5.10 -14.91
CA ALA A 414 -7.79 5.32 -15.61
C ALA A 414 -8.09 6.83 -15.70
N PHE A 415 -8.92 7.22 -16.67
CA PHE A 415 -9.34 8.61 -16.83
C PHE A 415 -10.48 8.93 -15.86
N ILE A 416 -10.47 10.14 -15.30
CA ILE A 416 -11.54 10.67 -14.44
C ILE A 416 -12.26 11.74 -15.22
N VAL A 417 -13.56 11.56 -15.48
CA VAL A 417 -14.42 12.53 -16.12
C VAL A 417 -15.40 13.07 -15.10
N ASN A 418 -15.23 14.34 -14.73
CA ASN A 418 -16.13 14.99 -13.79
C ASN A 418 -17.40 15.45 -14.49
N ILE A 419 -18.54 15.18 -13.87
CA ILE A 419 -19.86 15.54 -14.39
C ILE A 419 -20.68 16.32 -13.36
N GLY A 420 -21.52 17.22 -13.86
CA GLY A 420 -22.60 17.84 -13.11
C GLY A 420 -23.94 17.23 -13.52
N VAL A 421 -24.89 17.23 -12.60
CA VAL A 421 -26.26 16.70 -12.79
C VAL A 421 -27.26 17.80 -12.55
N ASP A 422 -27.95 18.23 -13.60
CA ASP A 422 -29.02 19.20 -13.53
C ASP A 422 -30.35 18.50 -13.82
N PHE A 423 -31.38 18.74 -13.00
CA PHE A 423 -32.69 18.12 -13.20
C PHE A 423 -33.86 19.09 -12.98
N GLU A 424 -34.94 18.88 -13.71
CA GLU A 424 -36.17 19.64 -13.62
C GLU A 424 -37.33 18.72 -13.24
N ILE A 425 -38.02 19.07 -12.15
CA ILE A 425 -39.18 18.32 -11.65
C ILE A 425 -40.43 19.19 -11.54
N ILE A 426 -41.57 18.54 -11.61
CA ILE A 426 -42.89 19.10 -11.27
C ILE A 426 -43.32 18.40 -9.98
N THR A 427 -43.77 19.19 -9.01
CA THR A 427 -44.20 18.70 -7.70
C THR A 427 -45.73 18.64 -7.61
N LEU A 428 -46.23 17.73 -6.78
CA LEU A 428 -47.65 17.65 -6.46
C LEU A 428 -48.11 18.89 -5.64
N PRO A 429 -49.33 19.42 -5.87
CA PRO A 429 -49.77 20.69 -5.26
C PRO A 429 -49.80 20.72 -3.74
N ASN A 430 -49.89 19.57 -3.09
CA ASN A 430 -50.03 19.48 -1.63
C ASN A 430 -48.71 19.26 -0.90
N PHE A 431 -47.57 19.31 -1.58
CA PHE A 431 -46.25 19.09 -1.02
C PHE A 431 -45.44 20.39 -0.98
N ASN A 432 -44.55 20.50 -0.01
CA ASN A 432 -43.61 21.60 0.07
C ASN A 432 -42.49 21.41 -0.98
N ASN A 433 -42.46 22.32 -1.94
CA ASN A 433 -41.54 22.30 -3.07
C ASN A 433 -40.07 22.16 -2.64
N ASN A 434 -39.63 22.91 -1.62
CA ASN A 434 -38.25 22.89 -1.15
C ASN A 434 -37.89 21.58 -0.47
N GLU A 435 -38.84 20.96 0.23
CA GLU A 435 -38.62 19.66 0.87
C GLU A 435 -38.52 18.56 -0.15
N VAL A 436 -39.39 18.52 -1.16
CA VAL A 436 -39.32 17.54 -2.26
C VAL A 436 -38.00 17.69 -3.02
N LEU A 437 -37.63 18.94 -3.37
CA LEU A 437 -36.36 19.19 -4.05
C LEU A 437 -35.16 18.71 -3.25
N ARG A 438 -35.13 18.94 -1.94
CA ARG A 438 -34.08 18.46 -1.06
C ARG A 438 -34.00 16.93 -1.00
N LYS A 439 -35.17 16.25 -0.94
CA LYS A 439 -35.21 14.77 -0.99
C LYS A 439 -34.64 14.25 -2.30
N CYS A 440 -34.97 14.90 -3.43
CA CYS A 440 -34.39 14.55 -4.74
C CYS A 440 -32.87 14.72 -4.78
N ILE A 441 -32.34 15.83 -4.28
CA ILE A 441 -30.90 16.09 -4.24
C ILE A 441 -30.20 15.02 -3.40
N ILE A 442 -30.69 14.69 -2.20
CA ILE A 442 -30.13 13.67 -1.33
C ILE A 442 -30.16 12.30 -2.01
N ALA A 443 -31.23 11.94 -2.69
CA ALA A 443 -31.29 10.66 -3.41
C ALA A 443 -30.24 10.57 -4.52
N LEU A 444 -30.05 11.64 -5.29
CA LEU A 444 -29.03 11.71 -6.33
C LEU A 444 -27.61 11.73 -5.74
N GLN A 445 -27.37 12.40 -4.61
CA GLN A 445 -26.09 12.37 -3.91
C GLN A 445 -25.69 10.95 -3.48
N ASN A 446 -26.66 10.17 -3.00
CA ASN A 446 -26.45 8.77 -2.64
C ASN A 446 -26.21 7.90 -3.88
N TYR A 447 -26.94 8.14 -4.96
CA TYR A 447 -26.80 7.40 -6.21
C TYR A 447 -25.43 7.67 -6.86
N PHE A 448 -25.02 8.92 -6.99
CA PHE A 448 -23.75 9.33 -7.58
C PHE A 448 -22.57 9.29 -6.60
N ASN A 449 -22.74 8.66 -5.43
CA ASN A 449 -21.60 8.43 -4.54
C ASN A 449 -20.56 7.57 -5.26
N ILE A 450 -19.34 8.07 -5.36
CA ILE A 450 -18.26 7.44 -6.13
C ILE A 450 -17.96 6.00 -5.69
N ARG A 451 -18.32 5.61 -4.48
CA ARG A 451 -18.15 4.23 -4.00
C ARG A 451 -19.01 3.23 -4.78
N ASN A 452 -20.16 3.67 -5.28
CA ASN A 452 -21.12 2.83 -5.99
C ASN A 452 -20.77 2.66 -7.48
N TRP A 453 -19.87 3.49 -8.03
CA TRP A 453 -19.53 3.51 -9.44
C TRP A 453 -18.24 2.76 -9.74
N GLN A 454 -18.19 2.06 -10.87
CA GLN A 454 -17.01 1.35 -11.34
C GLN A 454 -16.41 2.02 -12.59
N VAL A 455 -15.18 1.62 -12.93
CA VAL A 455 -14.55 2.03 -14.19
C VAL A 455 -15.34 1.46 -15.36
N ASN A 456 -15.54 2.23 -16.41
CA ASN A 456 -16.31 1.89 -17.60
C ASN A 456 -17.82 1.63 -17.36
N GLU A 457 -18.37 2.08 -16.25
CA GLU A 457 -19.80 1.96 -15.99
C GLU A 457 -20.57 3.08 -16.71
N PRO A 458 -21.57 2.75 -17.56
CA PRO A 458 -22.38 3.73 -18.25
C PRO A 458 -23.43 4.35 -17.33
N ILE A 459 -23.82 5.62 -17.58
CA ILE A 459 -24.93 6.26 -16.86
C ILE A 459 -26.22 6.06 -17.65
N ILE A 460 -27.18 5.36 -17.03
CA ILE A 460 -28.48 5.09 -17.61
C ILE A 460 -29.45 6.17 -17.12
N TYR A 461 -29.92 7.04 -18.03
CA TYR A 461 -30.85 8.11 -17.68
C TYR A 461 -32.13 7.58 -17.03
N ARG A 462 -32.63 6.45 -17.52
CA ARG A 462 -33.81 5.80 -16.97
C ARG A 462 -33.71 5.44 -15.49
N ASP A 463 -32.53 5.08 -15.03
CA ASP A 463 -32.34 4.75 -13.61
C ASP A 463 -32.40 6.00 -12.75
N VAL A 464 -31.90 7.13 -13.26
CA VAL A 464 -32.03 8.44 -12.61
C VAL A 464 -33.50 8.90 -12.60
N PHE A 465 -34.22 8.73 -13.70
CA PHE A 465 -35.66 9.01 -13.76
C PHE A 465 -36.43 8.14 -12.76
N ASN A 466 -36.21 6.84 -12.75
CA ASN A 466 -36.85 5.90 -11.82
C ASN A 466 -36.55 6.21 -10.35
N LEU A 467 -35.34 6.70 -10.05
CA LEU A 467 -34.93 7.08 -8.70
C LEU A 467 -35.74 8.31 -8.23
N LEU A 468 -35.82 9.34 -9.07
CA LEU A 468 -36.53 10.57 -8.76
C LEU A 468 -38.05 10.36 -8.70
N ASP A 469 -38.61 9.53 -9.57
CA ASP A 469 -40.06 9.25 -9.64
C ASP A 469 -40.57 8.53 -8.38
N LYS A 470 -39.73 7.79 -7.68
CA LYS A 470 -40.06 7.10 -6.42
C LYS A 470 -40.15 8.05 -5.22
N ILE A 471 -39.75 9.31 -5.37
CA ILE A 471 -39.71 10.26 -4.26
C ILE A 471 -41.09 10.84 -4.05
N GLU A 472 -41.60 10.71 -2.84
CA GLU A 472 -42.91 11.22 -2.45
C GLU A 472 -42.99 12.73 -2.66
N GLY A 473 -44.01 13.19 -3.41
CA GLY A 473 -44.23 14.59 -3.76
C GLY A 473 -43.74 14.98 -5.13
N VAL A 474 -43.02 14.12 -5.85
CA VAL A 474 -42.69 14.30 -7.27
C VAL A 474 -43.91 13.89 -8.11
N GLN A 475 -44.39 14.75 -8.99
CA GLN A 475 -45.47 14.47 -9.94
C GLN A 475 -44.91 13.89 -11.23
N THR A 476 -43.84 14.49 -11.76
CA THR A 476 -43.14 14.03 -12.96
C THR A 476 -41.77 14.70 -13.06
N ILE A 477 -40.85 14.04 -13.75
CA ILE A 477 -39.54 14.59 -14.10
C ILE A 477 -39.62 15.11 -15.53
N LYS A 478 -39.33 16.39 -15.73
CA LYS A 478 -39.36 17.02 -17.05
C LYS A 478 -38.08 16.70 -17.82
N ASN A 479 -36.90 16.94 -17.19
CA ASN A 479 -35.60 16.74 -17.81
C ASN A 479 -34.56 16.35 -16.80
N VAL A 480 -33.52 15.62 -17.26
CA VAL A 480 -32.27 15.38 -16.57
C VAL A 480 -31.14 15.63 -17.56
N PHE A 481 -30.17 16.45 -17.18
CA PHE A 481 -29.03 16.82 -18.01
C PHE A 481 -27.74 16.48 -17.29
N PHE A 482 -26.79 15.92 -18.01
CA PHE A 482 -25.43 15.76 -17.55
C PHE A 482 -24.52 16.75 -18.28
N THR A 483 -23.68 17.44 -17.53
CA THR A 483 -22.71 18.41 -18.06
C THR A 483 -21.30 17.97 -17.69
N ASN A 484 -20.37 18.05 -18.63
CA ASN A 484 -18.94 17.79 -18.29
C ASN A 484 -18.37 19.00 -17.54
N LYS A 485 -17.62 18.73 -16.48
CA LYS A 485 -16.89 19.72 -15.67
C LYS A 485 -15.41 19.52 -15.87
N THR A 486 -14.70 20.58 -16.20
CA THR A 486 -13.27 20.54 -16.47
C THR A 486 -12.51 21.56 -15.62
N ILE A 487 -11.19 21.53 -15.69
CA ILE A 487 -10.30 22.47 -14.98
C ILE A 487 -10.67 23.95 -15.24
N THR A 488 -11.33 24.25 -16.35
CA THR A 488 -11.82 25.61 -16.65
C THR A 488 -13.00 26.03 -15.77
N ASP A 489 -13.72 25.09 -15.18
CA ASP A 489 -14.85 25.30 -14.27
C ASP A 489 -14.43 25.36 -12.80
N GLY A 490 -13.17 25.05 -12.48
CA GLY A 490 -12.62 25.02 -11.14
C GLY A 490 -11.69 23.84 -10.88
N ASP A 491 -11.68 23.33 -9.65
CA ASP A 491 -10.86 22.17 -9.26
C ASP A 491 -11.48 20.84 -9.75
N TYR A 492 -11.46 20.62 -11.07
CA TYR A 492 -11.90 19.40 -11.73
C TYR A 492 -10.79 18.76 -12.56
N SER A 493 -11.07 17.60 -13.13
CA SER A 493 -10.19 16.91 -14.06
C SER A 493 -9.93 17.75 -15.33
N GLN A 494 -8.77 17.58 -15.91
CA GLN A 494 -8.41 18.22 -17.20
C GLN A 494 -9.11 17.59 -18.40
N TYR A 495 -9.77 16.46 -18.24
CA TYR A 495 -10.31 15.69 -19.35
C TYR A 495 -11.70 16.20 -19.73
N ALA A 496 -11.78 16.75 -20.95
CA ALA A 496 -13.05 17.13 -21.58
C ALA A 496 -13.72 15.88 -22.19
N TYR A 497 -15.03 15.77 -22.00
CA TYR A 497 -15.84 14.66 -22.51
C TYR A 497 -17.10 15.18 -23.18
N ASP A 498 -17.36 14.73 -24.41
CA ASP A 498 -18.58 15.08 -25.13
C ASP A 498 -19.75 14.23 -24.66
N VAL A 499 -20.48 14.75 -23.67
CA VAL A 499 -21.60 14.06 -23.04
C VAL A 499 -22.78 13.90 -24.04
N GLU A 500 -23.01 14.87 -24.93
CA GLU A 500 -24.10 14.79 -25.90
C GLU A 500 -23.80 13.74 -26.96
N GLY A 501 -22.61 13.76 -27.55
CA GLY A 501 -22.19 12.81 -28.57
C GLY A 501 -22.07 11.37 -28.04
N ALA A 502 -21.74 11.21 -26.74
CA ALA A 502 -21.62 9.91 -26.09
C ALA A 502 -22.96 9.36 -25.58
N THR A 503 -24.04 10.16 -25.61
CA THR A 503 -25.38 9.74 -25.18
C THR A 503 -26.15 9.09 -26.32
N ILE A 504 -26.35 7.79 -26.28
CA ILE A 504 -27.09 7.03 -27.29
C ILE A 504 -28.24 6.31 -26.59
N ASN A 505 -29.46 6.47 -27.07
CA ASN A 505 -30.69 5.83 -26.53
C ASN A 505 -30.86 6.02 -25.00
N GLN A 506 -30.61 7.24 -24.50
CA GLN A 506 -30.69 7.58 -23.06
C GLN A 506 -29.69 6.82 -22.19
N VAL A 507 -28.57 6.41 -22.75
CA VAL A 507 -27.43 5.85 -22.04
C VAL A 507 -26.20 6.68 -22.39
N LEU A 508 -25.57 7.27 -21.39
CA LEU A 508 -24.28 7.94 -21.51
C LEU A 508 -23.18 6.87 -21.38
N TYR A 509 -22.55 6.56 -22.49
CA TYR A 509 -21.48 5.56 -22.55
C TYR A 509 -20.14 6.15 -22.14
N PRO A 510 -19.28 5.36 -21.48
CA PRO A 510 -17.88 5.73 -21.26
C PRO A 510 -17.08 5.68 -22.56
N SER A 511 -15.88 6.28 -22.56
CA SER A 511 -14.97 6.21 -23.70
C SER A 511 -14.40 4.79 -23.92
N ILE A 512 -13.77 4.58 -25.07
CA ILE A 512 -13.06 3.32 -25.38
C ILE A 512 -11.87 3.10 -24.43
N ASP A 513 -11.24 4.21 -23.98
CA ASP A 513 -10.18 4.15 -22.97
C ASP A 513 -10.83 4.11 -21.59
N PRO A 514 -10.31 3.27 -20.66
CA PRO A 514 -10.90 3.07 -19.35
C PRO A 514 -11.03 4.38 -18.55
N MET A 515 -12.26 4.73 -18.20
CA MET A 515 -12.61 5.94 -17.50
C MET A 515 -13.70 5.72 -16.46
N VAL A 516 -13.84 6.68 -15.56
CA VAL A 516 -14.93 6.69 -14.57
C VAL A 516 -15.62 8.05 -14.57
N PHE A 517 -16.95 8.04 -14.49
CA PHE A 517 -17.72 9.24 -14.23
C PHE A 517 -17.74 9.56 -12.74
N GLU A 518 -17.43 10.79 -12.38
CA GLU A 518 -17.42 11.25 -11.00
C GLU A 518 -18.18 12.56 -10.86
N VAL A 519 -19.13 12.63 -9.91
CA VAL A 519 -19.67 13.89 -9.41
C VAL A 519 -18.80 14.34 -8.25
N LYS A 520 -17.83 15.22 -8.54
CA LYS A 520 -16.74 15.56 -7.59
C LYS A 520 -17.28 16.30 -6.36
N PHE A 521 -18.15 17.26 -6.52
CA PHE A 521 -18.72 18.04 -5.44
C PHE A 521 -20.24 17.81 -5.36
N LEU A 522 -20.64 16.76 -4.65
CA LEU A 522 -22.04 16.33 -4.55
C LEU A 522 -23.01 17.44 -4.12
N ASN A 523 -22.55 18.46 -3.37
CA ASN A 523 -23.38 19.57 -2.89
C ASN A 523 -23.55 20.72 -3.92
N SER A 524 -22.64 20.86 -4.88
CA SER A 524 -22.63 21.95 -5.86
C SER A 524 -22.90 21.49 -7.28
N ASP A 525 -22.57 20.25 -7.59
CA ASP A 525 -22.65 19.71 -8.95
C ASP A 525 -23.98 19.00 -9.24
N ILE A 526 -24.81 18.80 -8.19
CA ILE A 526 -26.18 18.30 -8.32
C ILE A 526 -27.13 19.47 -8.08
N LYS A 527 -27.84 19.92 -9.14
CA LYS A 527 -28.75 21.04 -9.09
C LYS A 527 -30.14 20.65 -9.59
N GLY A 528 -31.12 20.99 -8.80
CA GLY A 528 -32.52 20.76 -9.16
C GLY A 528 -33.30 22.06 -9.31
N LYS A 529 -34.24 22.05 -10.22
CA LYS A 529 -35.18 23.15 -10.44
C LYS A 529 -36.60 22.62 -10.49
N ILE A 530 -37.51 23.34 -9.82
CA ILE A 530 -38.92 23.07 -9.92
C ILE A 530 -39.49 23.95 -11.05
N VAL A 531 -40.23 23.32 -11.93
CA VAL A 531 -40.88 23.96 -13.08
C VAL A 531 -42.37 23.74 -13.01
N ASN A 532 -43.13 24.71 -13.50
CA ASN A 532 -44.56 24.58 -13.64
C ASN A 532 -44.91 23.99 -15.02
N LEU A 533 -46.05 23.32 -15.10
CA LEU A 533 -46.61 22.83 -16.38
C LEU A 533 -46.82 23.93 -17.38
#